data_71767e9678ac586042e84f8beac25e0d
#
_entry.id   71767e9678ac586042e84f8beac25e0d
#
_cell.length_a   1.000
_cell.length_b   1.000
_cell.length_c   1.000
_cell.angle_alpha   90.00
_cell.angle_beta   90.00
_cell.angle_gamma   90.00
#
_symmetry.space_group_name_H-M   'P 1'
#
loop_
_entity.id
_entity.type
_entity.pdbx_description
1 polymer ?
#
loop_
_entity_poly.entity_id
_entity_poly.type
_entity_poly.pdbx_seq_one_letter_code
_entity_poly.pdbx_strand_id
1 'polypeptide(L)'
;MNEVQVNSQGNVQSVDFTSQEPIQPQRSSQTEMMVTRQAQEVQVAMLAAKKFPRDQVVAYNNIMRACQRRKLAESSMYEFPRGNEKITGPSIRLAEAIAQNWGNIDFGFMELEQRNGASQVMAYAWDLETNSRQTKLFSVPHIRHTRKGDYPLTDPRDIYEAVANQAARRVRACILGIIPSDVVEAAVDRCNKTLREGYEEPLVDRVRKMAEVFEKEFSVNISMIEKYLGCKSDAFSENDFVRLKKVYRTLRDGMAKREDYFEIGLPVTDNSCLLYTSDAAD
;
A
#
# COMPACT_ATOMS: atom_id res chain seq x y z
N MET A 1 -17.52 8.93 -49.50
CA MET A 1 -17.22 10.09 -50.41
C MET A 1 -15.95 9.71 -51.14
N ASN A 2 -16.04 9.49 -52.46
CA ASN A 2 -14.86 9.18 -53.25
C ASN A 2 -14.17 10.48 -53.63
N GLU A 3 -12.94 10.72 -53.21
CA GLU A 3 -12.13 11.80 -53.72
C GLU A 3 -11.63 11.44 -55.11
N VAL A 4 -11.97 12.30 -56.08
CA VAL A 4 -11.54 12.15 -57.47
C VAL A 4 -10.29 13.04 -57.67
N GLN A 5 -9.14 12.42 -57.91
CA GLN A 5 -7.94 13.14 -58.37
C GLN A 5 -7.84 13.12 -59.88
N VAL A 6 -7.72 14.30 -60.46
CA VAL A 6 -7.54 14.48 -61.93
C VAL A 6 -6.05 14.74 -62.18
N ASN A 7 -5.40 13.91 -63.01
CA ASN A 7 -4.03 14.13 -63.40
C ASN A 7 -3.96 15.12 -64.61
N SER A 8 -2.76 15.64 -64.92
CA SER A 8 -2.47 16.66 -65.90
C SER A 8 -2.82 16.24 -67.36
N GLN A 9 -3.38 15.05 -67.59
CA GLN A 9 -3.82 14.55 -68.90
C GLN A 9 -5.32 14.28 -68.98
N GLY A 10 -6.10 14.71 -67.98
CA GLY A 10 -7.56 14.64 -68.01
C GLY A 10 -8.14 13.21 -67.83
N ASN A 11 -7.35 12.22 -67.42
CA ASN A 11 -7.83 10.86 -67.17
C ASN A 11 -8.22 10.67 -65.71
N VAL A 12 -9.46 10.31 -65.44
CA VAL A 12 -10.00 10.10 -64.10
C VAL A 12 -9.70 8.64 -63.68
N GLN A 13 -8.78 8.51 -62.70
CA GLN A 13 -8.59 7.23 -62.00
C GLN A 13 -9.37 7.24 -60.70
N SER A 14 -10.31 6.35 -60.55
CA SER A 14 -10.95 6.10 -59.26
C SER A 14 -9.98 5.37 -58.32
N VAL A 15 -9.59 6.03 -57.25
CA VAL A 15 -8.82 5.38 -56.19
C VAL A 15 -9.81 4.65 -55.28
N ASP A 16 -9.78 3.33 -55.32
CA ASP A 16 -10.62 2.50 -54.45
C ASP A 16 -9.99 2.36 -53.09
N PHE A 17 -10.53 3.08 -52.09
CA PHE A 17 -10.07 3.08 -50.71
C PHE A 17 -10.61 1.89 -49.89
N THR A 18 -11.38 0.98 -50.52
CA THR A 18 -12.01 -0.13 -49.82
C THR A 18 -11.13 -1.38 -49.65
N SER A 19 -9.90 -1.36 -50.15
CA SER A 19 -9.00 -2.54 -50.09
C SER A 19 -7.78 -2.39 -49.17
N GLN A 20 -7.75 -1.40 -48.25
CA GLN A 20 -6.79 -1.47 -47.15
C GLN A 20 -7.35 -2.41 -46.07
N GLU A 21 -6.90 -3.68 -46.13
CA GLU A 21 -7.03 -4.56 -44.97
C GLU A 21 -6.46 -3.82 -43.74
N PRO A 22 -7.19 -3.84 -42.60
CA PRO A 22 -6.67 -3.22 -41.38
C PRO A 22 -5.30 -3.84 -41.08
N ILE A 23 -4.27 -3.02 -41.04
CA ILE A 23 -2.92 -3.44 -40.65
C ILE A 23 -3.07 -4.01 -39.22
N GLN A 24 -3.17 -5.33 -39.13
CA GLN A 24 -3.10 -6.04 -37.86
C GLN A 24 -1.69 -5.82 -37.33
N PRO A 25 -1.51 -5.25 -36.14
CA PRO A 25 -0.18 -5.12 -35.56
C PRO A 25 0.44 -6.53 -35.49
N GLN A 26 1.48 -6.77 -36.27
CA GLN A 26 2.21 -8.04 -36.23
C GLN A 26 2.83 -8.17 -34.83
N ARG A 27 2.19 -8.96 -33.99
CA ARG A 27 2.76 -9.35 -32.69
C ARG A 27 3.97 -10.23 -32.98
N SER A 28 5.07 -10.01 -32.28
CA SER A 28 6.22 -10.90 -32.39
C SER A 28 5.79 -12.33 -32.01
N SER A 29 6.35 -13.35 -32.65
CA SER A 29 6.09 -14.75 -32.32
C SER A 29 6.30 -15.07 -30.84
N GLN A 30 7.25 -14.38 -30.18
CA GLN A 30 7.48 -14.47 -28.73
C GLN A 30 6.28 -13.92 -27.92
N THR A 31 5.72 -12.80 -28.33
CA THR A 31 4.53 -12.23 -27.68
C THR A 31 3.32 -13.15 -27.80
N GLU A 32 3.10 -13.75 -28.96
CA GLU A 32 2.03 -14.73 -29.17
C GLU A 32 2.21 -15.98 -28.34
N MET A 33 3.44 -16.51 -28.27
CA MET A 33 3.77 -17.63 -27.39
C MET A 33 3.52 -17.31 -25.92
N MET A 34 3.89 -16.11 -25.44
CA MET A 34 3.64 -15.69 -24.06
C MET A 34 2.14 -15.58 -23.75
N VAL A 35 1.35 -14.99 -24.65
CA VAL A 35 -0.11 -14.87 -24.48
C VAL A 35 -0.77 -16.24 -24.46
N THR A 36 -0.36 -17.15 -25.36
CA THR A 36 -0.89 -18.52 -25.41
C THR A 36 -0.53 -19.29 -24.15
N ARG A 37 0.70 -19.17 -23.66
CA ARG A 37 1.15 -19.80 -22.42
C ARG A 37 0.37 -19.28 -21.21
N GLN A 38 0.19 -17.97 -21.08
CA GLN A 38 -0.63 -17.39 -20.01
C GLN A 38 -2.07 -17.89 -20.04
N ALA A 39 -2.69 -17.99 -21.22
CA ALA A 39 -4.04 -18.53 -21.35
C ALA A 39 -4.12 -20.00 -20.91
N GLN A 40 -3.12 -20.81 -21.28
CA GLN A 40 -3.05 -22.21 -20.86
C GLN A 40 -2.81 -22.35 -19.35
N GLU A 41 -1.92 -21.54 -18.76
CA GLU A 41 -1.67 -21.53 -17.31
C GLU A 41 -2.95 -21.21 -16.52
N VAL A 42 -3.72 -20.22 -16.96
CA VAL A 42 -5.02 -19.88 -16.34
C VAL A 42 -6.03 -21.03 -16.47
N GLN A 43 -6.14 -21.66 -17.66
CA GLN A 43 -7.04 -22.80 -17.85
C GLN A 43 -6.69 -23.97 -16.94
N VAL A 44 -5.41 -24.32 -16.86
CA VAL A 44 -4.93 -25.38 -15.97
C VAL A 44 -5.18 -25.06 -14.51
N ALA A 45 -4.94 -23.82 -14.09
CA ALA A 45 -5.20 -23.36 -12.72
C ALA A 45 -6.69 -23.44 -12.36
N MET A 46 -7.59 -23.02 -13.26
CA MET A 46 -9.04 -23.14 -13.06
C MET A 46 -9.52 -24.60 -12.99
N LEU A 47 -8.97 -25.47 -13.84
CA LEU A 47 -9.28 -26.91 -13.78
C LEU A 47 -8.78 -27.53 -12.49
N ALA A 48 -7.57 -27.17 -12.05
CA ALA A 48 -7.01 -27.63 -10.78
C ALA A 48 -7.87 -27.16 -9.60
N ALA A 49 -8.28 -25.89 -9.57
CA ALA A 49 -9.13 -25.34 -8.52
C ALA A 49 -10.49 -26.06 -8.44
N LYS A 50 -11.09 -26.39 -9.58
CA LYS A 50 -12.35 -27.18 -9.61
C LYS A 50 -12.18 -28.64 -9.23
N LYS A 51 -11.02 -29.24 -9.53
CA LYS A 51 -10.71 -30.63 -9.18
C LYS A 51 -10.34 -30.76 -7.69
N PHE A 52 -9.72 -29.75 -7.14
CA PHE A 52 -9.30 -29.66 -5.74
C PHE A 52 -9.93 -28.43 -5.08
N PRO A 53 -11.25 -28.43 -4.88
CA PRO A 53 -11.94 -27.30 -4.26
C PRO A 53 -11.43 -27.10 -2.82
N ARG A 54 -11.47 -25.86 -2.35
CA ARG A 54 -11.11 -25.54 -0.99
C ARG A 54 -12.12 -26.14 0.00
N ASP A 55 -11.61 -26.66 1.10
CA ASP A 55 -12.40 -26.86 2.29
C ASP A 55 -12.40 -25.54 3.06
N GLN A 56 -13.56 -24.90 3.15
CA GLN A 56 -13.69 -23.56 3.77
C GLN A 56 -13.33 -23.59 5.25
N VAL A 57 -13.62 -24.70 5.97
CA VAL A 57 -13.29 -24.85 7.41
C VAL A 57 -11.79 -24.96 7.58
N VAL A 58 -11.12 -25.76 6.75
CA VAL A 58 -9.66 -25.89 6.76
C VAL A 58 -9.00 -24.58 6.38
N ALA A 59 -9.47 -23.92 5.34
CA ALA A 59 -8.96 -22.62 4.89
C ALA A 59 -9.09 -21.55 5.97
N TYR A 60 -10.26 -21.42 6.60
CA TYR A 60 -10.50 -20.55 7.73
C TYR A 60 -9.52 -20.82 8.88
N ASN A 61 -9.40 -22.08 9.30
CA ASN A 61 -8.49 -22.47 10.38
C ASN A 61 -7.02 -22.15 10.03
N ASN A 62 -6.62 -22.30 8.78
CA ASN A 62 -5.28 -21.94 8.32
C ASN A 62 -5.04 -20.44 8.41
N ILE A 63 -6.03 -19.61 8.04
CA ILE A 63 -5.98 -18.14 8.20
C ILE A 63 -5.82 -17.81 9.69
N MET A 64 -6.65 -18.39 10.57
CA MET A 64 -6.58 -18.13 12.01
C MET A 64 -5.20 -18.52 12.58
N ARG A 65 -4.64 -19.64 12.15
CA ARG A 65 -3.29 -20.09 12.53
C ARG A 65 -2.21 -19.15 12.02
N ALA A 66 -2.35 -18.66 10.78
CA ALA A 66 -1.42 -17.66 10.22
C ALA A 66 -1.44 -16.36 11.05
N CYS A 67 -2.62 -15.90 11.47
CA CYS A 67 -2.80 -14.70 12.29
C CYS A 67 -2.25 -14.82 13.72
N GLN A 68 -1.94 -16.04 14.20
CA GLN A 68 -1.24 -16.25 15.47
C GLN A 68 0.26 -15.92 15.39
N ARG A 69 0.81 -15.79 14.18
CA ARG A 69 2.21 -15.42 14.01
C ARG A 69 2.38 -13.93 14.35
N ARG A 70 3.17 -13.67 15.40
CA ARG A 70 3.35 -12.31 15.91
C ARG A 70 3.82 -11.31 14.86
N LYS A 71 4.78 -11.68 13.99
CA LYS A 71 5.27 -10.80 12.92
C LYS A 71 4.17 -10.41 11.92
N LEU A 72 3.25 -11.33 11.60
CA LEU A 72 2.10 -11.02 10.75
C LEU A 72 1.13 -10.10 11.50
N ALA A 73 0.80 -10.38 12.75
CA ALA A 73 -0.08 -9.56 13.57
C ALA A 73 0.46 -8.12 13.71
N GLU A 74 1.77 -7.93 13.94
CA GLU A 74 2.42 -6.61 14.01
C GLU A 74 2.38 -5.82 12.70
N SER A 75 2.16 -6.48 11.56
CA SER A 75 2.07 -5.87 10.24
C SER A 75 0.66 -5.95 9.62
N SER A 76 -0.32 -6.44 10.38
CA SER A 76 -1.67 -6.76 9.89
C SER A 76 -2.50 -5.54 9.51
N MET A 77 -2.24 -4.39 10.14
CA MET A 77 -3.00 -3.16 9.92
C MET A 77 -2.12 -2.07 9.33
N TYR A 78 -2.70 -1.26 8.46
CA TYR A 78 -2.12 0.02 8.07
C TYR A 78 -2.88 1.15 8.74
N GLU A 79 -2.19 2.25 8.93
CA GLU A 79 -2.75 3.52 9.38
C GLU A 79 -2.25 4.63 8.45
N PHE A 80 -3.16 5.46 8.01
CA PHE A 80 -2.84 6.60 7.15
C PHE A 80 -3.58 7.85 7.65
N PRO A 81 -2.87 8.95 7.99
CA PRO A 81 -3.48 10.21 8.36
C PRO A 81 -4.14 10.86 7.13
N ARG A 82 -5.39 11.28 7.27
CA ARG A 82 -6.12 12.05 6.26
C ARG A 82 -6.78 13.26 6.92
N GLY A 83 -6.11 14.41 6.85
CA GLY A 83 -6.53 15.58 7.62
C GLY A 83 -6.46 15.29 9.11
N ASN A 84 -7.56 15.51 9.82
CA ASN A 84 -7.68 15.25 11.27
C ASN A 84 -8.10 13.81 11.60
N GLU A 85 -8.36 12.97 10.60
CA GLU A 85 -8.81 11.59 10.79
C GLU A 85 -7.69 10.60 10.49
N LYS A 86 -7.72 9.46 11.19
CA LYS A 86 -6.85 8.32 10.92
C LYS A 86 -7.67 7.22 10.22
N ILE A 87 -7.27 6.90 9.00
CA ILE A 87 -7.85 5.79 8.25
C ILE A 87 -7.04 4.54 8.56
N THR A 88 -7.70 3.54 9.13
CA THR A 88 -7.11 2.23 9.42
C THR A 88 -7.76 1.15 8.58
N GLY A 89 -7.04 0.06 8.36
CA GLY A 89 -7.60 -1.09 7.65
C GLY A 89 -6.60 -2.25 7.54
N PRO A 90 -7.04 -3.42 7.05
CA PRO A 90 -6.17 -4.56 6.83
C PRO A 90 -5.04 -4.20 5.86
N SER A 91 -3.80 -4.53 6.21
CA SER A 91 -2.63 -4.26 5.36
C SER A 91 -2.58 -5.19 4.16
N ILE A 92 -1.73 -4.87 3.17
CA ILE A 92 -1.46 -5.79 2.06
C ILE A 92 -0.89 -7.13 2.57
N ARG A 93 -0.07 -7.12 3.63
CA ARG A 93 0.52 -8.32 4.21
C ARG A 93 -0.53 -9.26 4.81
N LEU A 94 -1.56 -8.70 5.45
CA LEU A 94 -2.68 -9.48 5.94
C LEU A 94 -3.53 -9.99 4.78
N ALA A 95 -3.84 -9.16 3.78
CA ALA A 95 -4.62 -9.56 2.61
C ALA A 95 -3.94 -10.72 1.85
N GLU A 96 -2.63 -10.63 1.60
CA GLU A 96 -1.84 -11.71 0.98
C GLU A 96 -1.88 -12.99 1.82
N ALA A 97 -1.70 -12.89 3.14
CA ALA A 97 -1.75 -14.04 4.02
C ALA A 97 -3.14 -14.70 4.04
N ILE A 98 -4.22 -13.91 3.98
CA ILE A 98 -5.59 -14.43 3.86
C ILE A 98 -5.74 -15.15 2.52
N ALA A 99 -5.39 -14.53 1.40
CA ALA A 99 -5.54 -15.13 0.06
C ALA A 99 -4.76 -16.45 -0.07
N GLN A 100 -3.50 -16.47 0.41
CA GLN A 100 -2.65 -17.68 0.40
C GLN A 100 -3.24 -18.85 1.21
N ASN A 101 -3.89 -18.56 2.34
CA ASN A 101 -4.47 -19.59 3.20
C ASN A 101 -5.93 -19.90 2.83
N TRP A 102 -6.63 -18.99 2.15
CA TRP A 102 -7.95 -19.26 1.58
C TRP A 102 -7.85 -20.27 0.43
N GLY A 103 -6.78 -20.18 -0.36
CA GLY A 103 -6.49 -21.09 -1.46
C GLY A 103 -7.26 -20.75 -2.75
N ASN A 104 -6.79 -21.28 -3.87
CA ASN A 104 -7.38 -21.11 -5.20
C ASN A 104 -7.58 -19.63 -5.63
N ILE A 105 -6.76 -18.73 -5.09
CA ILE A 105 -6.76 -17.30 -5.42
C ILE A 105 -5.51 -16.96 -6.23
N ASP A 106 -5.71 -16.44 -7.43
CA ASP A 106 -4.67 -15.77 -8.23
C ASP A 106 -4.76 -14.26 -8.03
N PHE A 107 -3.66 -13.60 -7.67
CA PHE A 107 -3.63 -12.17 -7.43
C PHE A 107 -2.27 -11.57 -7.77
N GLY A 108 -2.29 -10.32 -8.19
CA GLY A 108 -1.07 -9.62 -8.56
C GLY A 108 -1.34 -8.29 -9.23
N PHE A 109 -0.29 -7.78 -9.87
CA PHE A 109 -0.41 -6.64 -10.77
C PHE A 109 0.47 -6.84 -12.01
N MET A 110 0.10 -6.17 -13.08
CA MET A 110 0.87 -6.11 -14.32
C MET A 110 0.99 -4.66 -14.77
N GLU A 111 2.19 -4.23 -15.10
CA GLU A 111 2.43 -2.99 -15.82
C GLU A 111 2.16 -3.26 -17.30
N LEU A 112 1.16 -2.60 -17.84
CA LEU A 112 0.69 -2.82 -19.22
C LEU A 112 1.47 -1.96 -20.21
N GLU A 113 1.79 -0.74 -19.81
CA GLU A 113 2.48 0.24 -20.64
C GLU A 113 3.21 1.25 -19.77
N GLN A 114 4.43 1.62 -20.19
CA GLN A 114 5.20 2.72 -19.61
C GLN A 114 5.41 3.77 -20.69
N ARG A 115 4.72 4.92 -20.58
CA ARG A 115 4.71 5.94 -21.62
C ARG A 115 4.43 7.33 -21.05
N ASN A 116 5.05 8.35 -21.65
CA ASN A 116 4.78 9.77 -21.34
C ASN A 116 4.92 10.13 -19.83
N GLY A 117 5.90 9.55 -19.14
CA GLY A 117 6.14 9.82 -17.72
C GLY A 117 5.11 9.21 -16.78
N ALA A 118 4.40 8.18 -17.21
CA ALA A 118 3.47 7.41 -16.39
C ALA A 118 3.45 5.93 -16.79
N SER A 119 3.10 5.07 -15.84
CA SER A 119 2.85 3.65 -16.05
C SER A 119 1.36 3.35 -15.98
N GLN A 120 0.84 2.63 -16.96
CA GLN A 120 -0.51 2.05 -16.92
C GLN A 120 -0.44 0.66 -16.27
N VAL A 121 -1.18 0.48 -15.18
CA VAL A 121 -1.05 -0.70 -14.33
C VAL A 121 -2.42 -1.33 -14.11
N MET A 122 -2.45 -2.65 -14.16
CA MET A 122 -3.61 -3.46 -13.81
C MET A 122 -3.31 -4.24 -12.52
N ALA A 123 -4.08 -4.02 -11.47
CA ALA A 123 -4.10 -4.87 -10.29
C ALA A 123 -5.33 -5.78 -10.33
N TYR A 124 -5.19 -7.03 -9.89
CA TYR A 124 -6.27 -8.00 -9.92
C TYR A 124 -6.21 -8.97 -8.73
N ALA A 125 -7.36 -9.57 -8.47
CA ALA A 125 -7.49 -10.80 -7.70
C ALA A 125 -8.63 -11.62 -8.29
N TRP A 126 -8.42 -12.94 -8.39
CA TRP A 126 -9.32 -13.86 -9.03
C TRP A 126 -9.45 -15.14 -8.21
N ASP A 127 -10.63 -15.43 -7.77
CA ASP A 127 -10.97 -16.73 -7.21
C ASP A 127 -11.24 -17.71 -8.35
N LEU A 128 -10.31 -18.62 -8.59
CA LEU A 128 -10.32 -19.58 -9.69
C LEU A 128 -11.39 -20.66 -9.52
N GLU A 129 -11.87 -20.86 -8.28
CA GLU A 129 -12.88 -21.85 -7.98
C GLU A 129 -14.29 -21.33 -8.24
N THR A 130 -14.59 -20.11 -7.72
CA THR A 130 -15.90 -19.46 -7.90
C THR A 130 -15.98 -18.62 -9.16
N ASN A 131 -14.85 -18.39 -9.83
CA ASN A 131 -14.68 -17.48 -10.97
C ASN A 131 -15.01 -16.01 -10.63
N SER A 132 -14.98 -15.63 -9.37
CA SER A 132 -15.14 -14.24 -8.95
C SER A 132 -13.85 -13.46 -9.16
N ARG A 133 -13.91 -12.32 -9.87
CA ARG A 133 -12.74 -11.53 -10.24
C ARG A 133 -12.95 -10.04 -9.93
N GLN A 134 -11.95 -9.44 -9.32
CA GLN A 134 -11.82 -7.99 -9.15
C GLN A 134 -10.60 -7.50 -9.92
N THR A 135 -10.77 -6.44 -10.71
CA THR A 135 -9.69 -5.82 -11.48
C THR A 135 -9.76 -4.30 -11.35
N LYS A 136 -8.60 -3.64 -11.23
CA LYS A 136 -8.48 -2.19 -11.18
C LYS A 136 -7.40 -1.74 -12.14
N LEU A 137 -7.79 -0.93 -13.13
CA LEU A 137 -6.87 -0.23 -14.03
C LEU A 137 -6.59 1.17 -13.47
N PHE A 138 -5.34 1.60 -13.48
CA PHE A 138 -4.94 2.91 -12.98
C PHE A 138 -3.62 3.36 -13.60
N SER A 139 -3.41 4.68 -13.60
CA SER A 139 -2.16 5.29 -14.04
C SER A 139 -1.32 5.69 -12.83
N VAL A 140 -0.01 5.48 -12.91
CA VAL A 140 0.97 5.91 -11.91
C VAL A 140 1.89 6.93 -12.56
N PRO A 141 1.77 8.24 -12.25
CA PRO A 141 2.71 9.25 -12.70
C PRO A 141 4.12 8.96 -12.14
N HIS A 142 5.15 9.17 -12.95
CA HIS A 142 6.53 9.09 -12.50
C HIS A 142 6.96 10.39 -11.82
N ILE A 143 6.22 10.74 -10.76
CA ILE A 143 6.42 11.96 -9.99
C ILE A 143 6.45 11.60 -8.51
N ARG A 144 7.43 12.11 -7.79
CA ARG A 144 7.50 12.05 -6.33
C ARG A 144 7.05 13.36 -5.73
N HIS A 145 5.96 13.30 -4.96
CA HIS A 145 5.46 14.44 -4.20
C HIS A 145 6.17 14.54 -2.86
N THR A 146 6.75 15.68 -2.56
CA THR A 146 7.40 15.96 -1.28
C THR A 146 6.93 17.28 -0.69
N ARG A 147 7.21 17.51 0.60
CA ARG A 147 6.90 18.81 1.24
C ARG A 147 7.62 19.99 0.61
N LYS A 148 8.72 19.75 -0.12
CA LYS A 148 9.53 20.77 -0.81
C LYS A 148 9.10 20.99 -2.27
N GLY A 149 8.12 20.22 -2.76
CA GLY A 149 7.63 20.25 -4.14
C GLY A 149 7.67 18.90 -4.82
N ASP A 150 7.22 18.88 -6.04
CA ASP A 150 7.12 17.70 -6.88
C ASP A 150 8.33 17.62 -7.80
N TYR A 151 8.89 16.42 -7.97
CA TYR A 151 9.97 16.20 -8.94
C TYR A 151 9.76 14.90 -9.73
N PRO A 152 10.17 14.88 -11.02
CA PRO A 152 10.04 13.71 -11.86
C PRO A 152 11.00 12.59 -11.40
N LEU A 153 10.51 11.35 -11.47
CA LEU A 153 11.33 10.16 -11.27
C LEU A 153 11.96 9.79 -12.63
N THR A 154 13.27 9.69 -12.67
CA THR A 154 14.05 9.32 -13.88
C THR A 154 14.79 8.00 -13.70
N ASP A 155 15.09 7.60 -12.47
CA ASP A 155 15.72 6.32 -12.17
C ASP A 155 14.70 5.19 -12.32
N PRO A 156 15.00 4.14 -13.13
CA PRO A 156 14.11 3.02 -13.34
C PRO A 156 13.71 2.29 -12.05
N ARG A 157 14.60 2.22 -11.06
CA ARG A 157 14.32 1.61 -9.76
C ARG A 157 13.30 2.42 -8.97
N ASP A 158 13.45 3.75 -8.94
CA ASP A 158 12.53 4.65 -8.27
C ASP A 158 11.12 4.58 -8.90
N ILE A 159 11.06 4.49 -10.23
CA ILE A 159 9.82 4.30 -10.98
C ILE A 159 9.18 2.97 -10.60
N TYR A 160 9.95 1.89 -10.65
CA TYR A 160 9.47 0.56 -10.27
C TYR A 160 8.91 0.53 -8.83
N GLU A 161 9.64 1.09 -7.87
CA GLU A 161 9.20 1.15 -6.48
C GLU A 161 7.91 1.97 -6.32
N ALA A 162 7.77 3.09 -7.03
CA ALA A 162 6.56 3.90 -7.03
C ALA A 162 5.36 3.12 -7.59
N VAL A 163 5.55 2.43 -8.73
CA VAL A 163 4.54 1.56 -9.36
C VAL A 163 4.15 0.43 -8.42
N ALA A 164 5.12 -0.32 -7.87
CA ALA A 164 4.87 -1.44 -6.97
C ALA A 164 4.11 -1.02 -5.70
N ASN A 165 4.46 0.12 -5.10
CA ASN A 165 3.78 0.67 -3.93
C ASN A 165 2.33 1.07 -4.23
N GLN A 166 2.09 1.67 -5.39
CA GLN A 166 0.73 2.04 -5.81
C GLN A 166 -0.09 0.79 -6.18
N ALA A 167 0.53 -0.20 -6.83
CA ALA A 167 -0.11 -1.46 -7.17
C ALA A 167 -0.51 -2.26 -5.93
N ALA A 168 0.35 -2.36 -4.92
CA ALA A 168 0.07 -3.08 -3.68
C ALA A 168 -1.23 -2.61 -2.99
N ARG A 169 -1.52 -1.31 -3.03
CA ARG A 169 -2.78 -0.76 -2.47
C ARG A 169 -4.01 -1.27 -3.23
N ARG A 170 -3.93 -1.43 -4.55
CA ARG A 170 -5.03 -1.88 -5.41
C ARG A 170 -5.18 -3.39 -5.37
N VAL A 171 -4.07 -4.13 -5.36
CA VAL A 171 -4.07 -5.60 -5.15
C VAL A 171 -4.74 -5.94 -3.83
N ARG A 172 -4.38 -5.25 -2.73
CA ARG A 172 -5.07 -5.40 -1.46
C ARG A 172 -6.59 -5.22 -1.59
N ALA A 173 -7.02 -4.14 -2.25
CA ALA A 173 -8.45 -3.88 -2.42
C ALA A 173 -9.13 -4.93 -3.31
N CYS A 174 -8.42 -5.51 -4.29
CA CYS A 174 -8.94 -6.60 -5.10
C CYS A 174 -9.08 -7.89 -4.28
N ILE A 175 -8.06 -8.27 -3.51
CA ILE A 175 -8.10 -9.45 -2.63
C ILE A 175 -9.26 -9.34 -1.63
N LEU A 176 -9.35 -8.23 -0.92
CA LEU A 176 -10.41 -8.01 0.08
C LEU A 176 -11.81 -7.91 -0.53
N GLY A 177 -11.91 -7.64 -1.85
CA GLY A 177 -13.18 -7.60 -2.57
C GLY A 177 -13.72 -8.95 -3.04
N ILE A 178 -12.89 -10.01 -3.00
CA ILE A 178 -13.29 -11.38 -3.39
C ILE A 178 -13.34 -12.35 -2.20
N ILE A 179 -12.69 -12.00 -1.07
CA ILE A 179 -12.75 -12.77 0.17
C ILE A 179 -13.99 -12.35 0.97
N PRO A 180 -14.74 -13.28 1.58
CA PRO A 180 -15.86 -12.93 2.46
C PRO A 180 -15.44 -11.99 3.59
N SER A 181 -16.25 -10.94 3.86
CA SER A 181 -15.90 -9.89 4.83
C SER A 181 -15.77 -10.42 6.26
N ASP A 182 -16.60 -11.38 6.65
CA ASP A 182 -16.55 -12.05 7.95
C ASP A 182 -15.22 -12.77 8.19
N VAL A 183 -14.65 -13.40 7.15
CA VAL A 183 -13.31 -14.03 7.20
C VAL A 183 -12.22 -12.99 7.40
N VAL A 184 -12.34 -11.84 6.72
CA VAL A 184 -11.39 -10.73 6.87
C VAL A 184 -11.46 -10.14 8.27
N GLU A 185 -12.65 -9.90 8.79
CA GLU A 185 -12.88 -9.36 10.13
C GLU A 185 -12.35 -10.32 11.20
N ALA A 186 -12.65 -11.61 11.08
CA ALA A 186 -12.13 -12.63 11.98
C ALA A 186 -10.58 -12.70 11.98
N ALA A 187 -9.96 -12.52 10.81
CA ALA A 187 -8.50 -12.46 10.69
C ALA A 187 -7.91 -11.24 11.40
N VAL A 188 -8.54 -10.07 11.26
CA VAL A 188 -8.15 -8.84 11.97
C VAL A 188 -8.27 -9.03 13.48
N ASP A 189 -9.40 -9.56 13.96
CA ASP A 189 -9.64 -9.81 15.37
C ASP A 189 -8.64 -10.81 15.94
N ARG A 190 -8.31 -11.88 15.19
CA ARG A 190 -7.29 -12.83 15.59
C ARG A 190 -5.90 -12.22 15.70
N CYS A 191 -5.53 -11.33 14.75
CA CYS A 191 -4.28 -10.58 14.81
C CYS A 191 -4.22 -9.68 16.05
N ASN A 192 -5.31 -8.94 16.34
CA ASN A 192 -5.42 -8.10 17.52
C ASN A 192 -5.31 -8.91 18.82
N LYS A 193 -5.97 -10.06 18.86
CA LYS A 193 -5.86 -10.99 20.00
C LYS A 193 -4.41 -11.49 20.18
N THR A 194 -3.74 -11.86 19.09
CA THR A 194 -2.33 -12.30 19.11
C THR A 194 -1.40 -11.21 19.65
N LEU A 195 -1.67 -9.93 19.33
CA LEU A 195 -0.88 -8.82 19.88
C LEU A 195 -1.06 -8.67 21.39
N ARG A 196 -2.27 -8.90 21.91
CA ARG A 196 -2.57 -8.82 23.35
C ARG A 196 -2.00 -10.02 24.14
N GLU A 197 -2.19 -11.22 23.63
CA GLU A 197 -1.80 -12.48 24.31
C GLU A 197 -0.28 -12.68 24.46
N GLY A 198 0.53 -11.95 23.72
CA GLY A 198 1.99 -12.12 23.75
C GLY A 198 2.73 -11.38 24.85
N TYR A 199 2.03 -10.75 25.81
CA TYR A 199 2.63 -10.02 26.92
C TYR A 199 2.02 -10.44 28.24
N GLU A 200 2.88 -10.76 29.20
CA GLU A 200 2.47 -11.01 30.60
C GLU A 200 2.10 -9.68 31.29
N GLU A 201 2.67 -8.58 30.83
CA GLU A 201 2.53 -7.25 31.40
C GLU A 201 1.41 -6.45 30.71
N PRO A 202 0.57 -5.72 31.48
CA PRO A 202 -0.47 -4.85 30.93
C PRO A 202 0.08 -3.81 29.95
N LEU A 203 -0.73 -3.43 28.94
CA LEU A 203 -0.33 -2.44 27.93
C LEU A 203 0.12 -1.12 28.55
N VAL A 204 -0.59 -0.65 29.58
CA VAL A 204 -0.31 0.61 30.27
C VAL A 204 1.11 0.63 30.85
N ASP A 205 1.55 -0.47 31.48
CA ASP A 205 2.89 -0.57 32.04
C ASP A 205 3.96 -0.63 30.96
N ARG A 206 3.68 -1.32 29.86
CA ARG A 206 4.56 -1.37 28.69
C ARG A 206 4.71 0.00 28.01
N VAL A 207 3.61 0.75 27.89
CA VAL A 207 3.61 2.12 27.37
C VAL A 207 4.44 3.03 28.25
N ARG A 208 4.25 2.96 29.58
CA ARG A 208 5.03 3.75 30.54
C ARG A 208 6.54 3.49 30.39
N LYS A 209 6.94 2.21 30.40
CA LYS A 209 8.36 1.84 30.21
C LYS A 209 8.91 2.32 28.87
N MET A 210 8.11 2.23 27.81
CA MET A 210 8.51 2.71 26.49
C MET A 210 8.70 4.23 26.50
N ALA A 211 7.80 4.99 27.14
CA ALA A 211 7.93 6.45 27.28
C ALA A 211 9.19 6.84 28.05
N GLU A 212 9.50 6.14 29.16
CA GLU A 212 10.73 6.35 29.93
C GLU A 212 11.99 6.13 29.08
N VAL A 213 11.99 5.11 28.22
CA VAL A 213 13.10 4.83 27.29
C VAL A 213 13.23 5.94 26.25
N PHE A 214 12.13 6.40 25.67
CA PHE A 214 12.13 7.52 24.71
C PHE A 214 12.63 8.81 25.33
N GLU A 215 12.25 9.10 26.57
CA GLU A 215 12.71 10.28 27.30
C GLU A 215 14.20 10.21 27.59
N LYS A 216 14.68 9.06 28.08
CA LYS A 216 16.08 8.84 28.44
C LYS A 216 17.03 8.85 27.24
N GLU A 217 16.66 8.18 26.14
CA GLU A 217 17.57 7.99 25.00
C GLU A 217 17.44 9.08 23.94
N PHE A 218 16.24 9.64 23.76
CA PHE A 218 15.97 10.58 22.67
C PHE A 218 15.44 11.93 23.16
N SER A 219 15.28 12.15 24.46
CA SER A 219 14.67 13.35 25.05
C SER A 219 13.26 13.62 24.47
N VAL A 220 12.48 12.56 24.28
CA VAL A 220 11.09 12.59 23.79
C VAL A 220 10.17 12.25 24.94
N ASN A 221 9.43 13.24 25.45
CA ASN A 221 8.50 13.07 26.54
C ASN A 221 7.15 12.49 26.09
N ILE A 222 6.33 12.07 27.08
CA ILE A 222 5.03 11.45 26.80
C ILE A 222 4.08 12.36 26.00
N SER A 223 4.11 13.68 26.21
CA SER A 223 3.26 14.64 25.48
C SER A 223 3.61 14.69 24.00
N MET A 224 4.89 14.53 23.63
CA MET A 224 5.35 14.45 22.25
C MET A 224 4.88 13.15 21.61
N ILE A 225 4.89 12.04 22.36
CA ILE A 225 4.38 10.74 21.91
C ILE A 225 2.87 10.81 21.70
N GLU A 226 2.12 11.38 22.62
CA GLU A 226 0.67 11.60 22.50
C GLU A 226 0.32 12.43 21.26
N LYS A 227 1.08 13.51 21.01
CA LYS A 227 0.91 14.35 19.83
C LYS A 227 1.20 13.59 18.55
N TYR A 228 2.24 12.78 18.52
CA TYR A 228 2.58 11.93 17.39
C TYR A 228 1.52 10.87 17.12
N LEU A 229 0.98 10.22 18.14
CA LEU A 229 -0.08 9.22 18.01
C LEU A 229 -1.47 9.85 17.85
N GLY A 230 -1.65 11.11 18.28
CA GLY A 230 -2.90 11.86 18.20
C GLY A 230 -3.96 11.40 19.21
N CYS A 231 -3.55 10.75 20.30
CA CYS A 231 -4.42 10.32 21.39
C CYS A 231 -3.64 10.35 22.72
N LYS A 232 -4.37 10.33 23.83
CA LYS A 232 -3.79 10.28 25.17
C LYS A 232 -3.21 8.90 25.48
N SER A 233 -2.24 8.84 26.36
CA SER A 233 -1.52 7.61 26.71
C SER A 233 -2.38 6.52 27.31
N ASP A 234 -3.48 6.86 27.95
CA ASP A 234 -4.49 5.94 28.47
C ASP A 234 -5.36 5.28 27.37
N ALA A 235 -5.44 5.94 26.21
CA ALA A 235 -6.17 5.47 25.04
C ALA A 235 -5.28 4.73 24.01
N PHE A 236 -4.00 4.49 24.30
CA PHE A 236 -3.11 3.79 23.37
C PHE A 236 -3.54 2.34 23.17
N SER A 237 -3.53 1.92 21.92
CA SER A 237 -3.80 0.54 21.51
C SER A 237 -2.51 -0.29 21.40
N GLU A 238 -2.66 -1.62 21.29
CA GLU A 238 -1.52 -2.50 20.97
C GLU A 238 -0.82 -2.13 19.66
N ASN A 239 -1.58 -1.65 18.68
CA ASN A 239 -1.01 -1.18 17.41
C ASN A 239 -0.16 0.08 17.59
N ASP A 240 -0.59 1.01 18.45
CA ASP A 240 0.19 2.20 18.79
C ASP A 240 1.50 1.82 19.49
N PHE A 241 1.46 0.86 20.39
CA PHE A 241 2.66 0.33 21.02
C PHE A 241 3.63 -0.32 20.02
N VAL A 242 3.11 -1.11 19.07
CA VAL A 242 3.92 -1.69 17.97
C VAL A 242 4.52 -0.59 17.11
N ARG A 243 3.77 0.48 16.83
CA ARG A 243 4.24 1.65 16.08
C ARG A 243 5.38 2.35 16.81
N LEU A 244 5.24 2.59 18.09
CA LEU A 244 6.31 3.16 18.93
C LEU A 244 7.57 2.29 18.94
N LYS A 245 7.44 0.97 19.01
CA LYS A 245 8.58 0.05 18.89
C LYS A 245 9.33 0.18 17.56
N LYS A 246 8.60 0.39 16.47
CA LYS A 246 9.21 0.61 15.14
C LYS A 246 9.97 1.94 15.10
N VAL A 247 9.36 3.02 15.59
CA VAL A 247 9.99 4.35 15.70
C VAL A 247 11.26 4.26 16.56
N TYR A 248 11.17 3.64 17.73
CA TYR A 248 12.32 3.44 18.61
C TYR A 248 13.49 2.75 17.89
N ARG A 249 13.24 1.64 17.18
CA ARG A 249 14.27 0.92 16.43
C ARG A 249 14.88 1.80 15.34
N THR A 250 14.07 2.54 14.59
CA THR A 250 14.51 3.42 13.52
C THR A 250 15.42 4.53 14.04
N LEU A 251 15.08 5.12 15.20
CA LEU A 251 15.90 6.14 15.87
C LEU A 251 17.19 5.56 16.43
N ARG A 252 17.11 4.41 17.13
CA ARG A 252 18.27 3.72 17.69
C ARG A 252 19.26 3.28 16.61
N ASP A 253 18.74 2.79 15.47
CA ASP A 253 19.57 2.31 14.36
C ASP A 253 20.06 3.50 13.48
N GLY A 254 19.78 4.76 13.86
CA GLY A 254 20.22 5.97 13.17
C GLY A 254 19.64 6.20 11.77
N MET A 255 18.54 5.48 11.43
CA MET A 255 17.90 5.58 10.11
C MET A 255 17.03 6.83 9.97
N ALA A 256 16.66 7.48 11.06
CA ALA A 256 15.92 8.74 11.08
C ALA A 256 16.28 9.53 12.33
N LYS A 257 15.95 10.83 12.32
CA LYS A 257 16.12 11.73 13.47
C LYS A 257 14.81 11.84 14.24
N ARG A 258 14.88 12.17 15.53
CA ARG A 258 13.66 12.37 16.35
C ARG A 258 12.75 13.47 15.80
N GLU A 259 13.32 14.49 15.16
CA GLU A 259 12.61 15.61 14.52
C GLU A 259 11.72 15.17 13.35
N ASP A 260 11.99 13.99 12.77
CA ASP A 260 11.20 13.43 11.68
C ASP A 260 9.85 12.85 12.16
N TYR A 261 9.77 12.51 13.45
CA TYR A 261 8.60 11.90 14.07
C TYR A 261 7.91 12.81 15.10
N PHE A 262 8.67 13.60 15.83
CA PHE A 262 8.17 14.37 16.96
C PHE A 262 8.37 15.88 16.74
N GLU A 263 7.35 16.66 17.03
CA GLU A 263 7.49 18.11 17.05
C GLU A 263 8.30 18.52 18.29
N ILE A 264 9.50 19.03 18.06
CA ILE A 264 10.32 19.59 19.10
C ILE A 264 9.89 21.05 19.25
N GLY A 265 9.20 21.38 20.34
CA GLY A 265 8.99 22.77 20.73
C GLY A 265 10.34 23.45 20.86
N LEU A 266 10.51 24.60 20.19
CA LEU A 266 11.66 25.47 20.48
C LEU A 266 11.70 25.71 22.01
N PRO A 267 12.87 25.65 22.65
CA PRO A 267 12.97 26.01 24.05
C PRO A 267 12.36 27.38 24.19
N VAL A 268 11.37 27.52 25.09
CA VAL A 268 10.87 28.83 25.52
C VAL A 268 12.07 29.50 26.12
N THR A 269 12.70 30.40 25.40
CA THR A 269 13.65 31.34 25.99
C THR A 269 12.82 32.17 26.93
N ASP A 270 13.03 31.94 28.22
CA ASP A 270 12.50 32.73 29.29
C ASP A 270 13.09 34.16 29.11
N ASN A 271 12.36 34.97 28.38
CA ASN A 271 12.59 36.40 28.35
C ASN A 271 12.05 36.93 29.68
N SER A 272 12.80 36.70 30.73
CA SER A 272 12.65 37.46 31.95
C SER A 272 12.83 38.94 31.61
N CYS A 273 11.73 39.61 31.72
CA CYS A 273 11.49 41.01 31.62
C CYS A 273 12.66 41.83 32.23
N LEU A 274 13.47 42.48 31.40
CA LEU A 274 14.28 43.62 31.83
C LEU A 274 13.31 44.79 31.97
N LEU A 275 12.89 45.03 33.23
CA LEU A 275 12.27 46.26 33.64
C LEU A 275 13.26 47.40 33.39
N TYR A 276 13.01 48.18 32.37
CA TYR A 276 13.60 49.50 32.18
C TYR A 276 12.93 50.44 33.20
N THR A 277 13.63 50.76 34.29
CA THR A 277 13.32 51.93 35.09
C THR A 277 13.83 53.14 34.35
N SER A 278 12.93 53.94 33.80
CA SER A 278 13.24 55.29 33.37
C SER A 278 13.27 56.18 34.59
N ASP A 279 14.46 56.58 35.04
CA ASP A 279 14.59 57.76 35.87
C ASP A 279 14.61 58.98 34.96
N ALA A 280 13.60 59.80 35.16
CA ALA A 280 13.53 61.15 34.68
C ALA A 280 14.25 62.06 35.68
N ALA A 281 15.17 62.87 35.22
CA ALA A 281 15.52 64.12 35.83
C ALA A 281 16.20 65.02 34.82
N ASP A 282 15.63 66.20 34.70
CA ASP A 282 15.96 67.56 34.22
C ASP A 282 15.76 67.87 32.79
#